data_647cbd9876abc9829fac876056db00bc
#
_entry.id   647cbd9876abc9829fac876056db00bc
#
_cell.length_a   1.000
_cell.length_b   1.000
_cell.length_c   1.000
_cell.angle_alpha   90.00
_cell.angle_beta   90.00
_cell.angle_gamma   90.00
#
_symmetry.space_group_name_H-M   'P 1'
#
loop_
_entity.id
_entity.type
_entity.pdbx_description
1 polymer ?
#
loop_
_entity_poly.entity_id
_entity_poly.type
_entity_poly.pdbx_seq_one_letter_code
_entity_poly.pdbx_strand_id
1 'polypeptide(L)' 'MTLNDIVEALIERGYNPYTQLKGYIVENSTRYITSHKNAREMIQSVDIKTIEEYLQNWEQYQDVKWKKEFIEKYL' A
#
# COMPACT_ATOMS: atom_id res chain seq x y z
N MET A 1 -5.82 -13.12 -5.89
CA MET A 1 -5.56 -11.69 -5.70
C MET A 1 -4.71 -11.50 -4.48
N THR A 2 -3.65 -10.74 -4.63
CA THR A 2 -2.65 -10.61 -3.60
C THR A 2 -2.50 -9.14 -3.19
N LEU A 3 -1.87 -8.93 -2.05
CA LEU A 3 -1.53 -7.59 -1.62
C LEU A 3 -0.66 -6.88 -2.67
N ASN A 4 0.21 -7.63 -3.36
CA ASN A 4 1.03 -7.04 -4.41
C ASN A 4 0.21 -6.39 -5.52
N ASP A 5 -0.92 -6.99 -5.88
CA ASP A 5 -1.80 -6.41 -6.91
C ASP A 5 -2.35 -5.07 -6.44
N ILE A 6 -2.69 -4.98 -5.17
CA ILE A 6 -3.20 -3.74 -4.59
C ILE A 6 -2.10 -2.68 -4.55
N VAL A 7 -0.90 -3.08 -4.15
CA VAL A 7 0.26 -2.17 -4.12
C VAL A 7 0.54 -1.63 -5.51
N GLU A 8 0.53 -2.49 -6.52
CA GLU A 8 0.73 -2.06 -7.90
C GLU A 8 -0.34 -1.07 -8.35
N ALA A 9 -1.60 -1.33 -7.99
CA ALA A 9 -2.68 -0.43 -8.35
C ALA A 9 -2.50 0.96 -7.71
N LEU A 10 -2.04 0.99 -6.46
CA LEU A 10 -1.77 2.25 -5.79
C LEU A 10 -0.63 3.01 -6.49
N ILE A 11 0.45 2.30 -6.81
CA ILE A 11 1.59 2.91 -7.48
C ILE A 11 1.20 3.44 -8.85
N GLU A 12 0.42 2.70 -9.60
CA GLU A 12 -0.03 3.13 -10.93
C GLU A 12 -0.81 4.43 -10.89
N ARG A 13 -1.50 4.69 -9.78
CA ARG A 13 -2.26 5.93 -9.62
C ARG A 13 -1.48 7.01 -8.88
N GLY A 14 -0.20 6.78 -8.63
CA GLY A 14 0.67 7.79 -8.01
C GLY A 14 0.57 7.87 -6.50
N TYR A 15 0.00 6.86 -5.86
CA TYR A 15 -0.11 6.84 -4.40
C TYR A 15 1.06 6.13 -3.77
N ASN A 16 1.42 6.55 -2.56
CA ASN A 16 2.41 5.85 -1.74
C ASN A 16 1.74 4.67 -1.05
N PRO A 17 2.11 3.43 -1.37
CA PRO A 17 1.44 2.27 -0.77
C PRO A 17 1.52 2.25 0.75
N TYR A 18 2.65 2.66 1.32
CA TYR A 18 2.82 2.65 2.77
C TYR A 18 1.80 3.57 3.45
N THR A 19 1.72 4.82 3.01
CA THR A 19 0.81 5.79 3.64
C THR A 19 -0.65 5.39 3.45
N GLN A 20 -1.00 4.86 2.29
CA GLN A 20 -2.37 4.49 2.02
C GLN A 20 -2.79 3.25 2.80
N LEU A 21 -1.93 2.24 2.84
CA LEU A 21 -2.23 1.04 3.62
C LEU A 21 -2.24 1.33 5.11
N LYS A 22 -1.33 2.18 5.58
CA LYS A 22 -1.32 2.58 6.98
C LYS A 22 -2.59 3.34 7.34
N GLY A 23 -3.02 4.26 6.48
CA GLY A 23 -4.28 4.98 6.69
C GLY A 23 -5.47 4.03 6.76
N TYR A 24 -5.50 3.04 5.88
CA TYR A 24 -6.55 2.04 5.89
C TYR A 24 -6.63 1.30 7.24
N ILE A 25 -5.48 0.89 7.77
CA ILE A 25 -5.43 0.18 9.04
C ILE A 25 -5.82 1.09 10.21
N VAL A 26 -5.22 2.27 10.28
CA VAL A 26 -5.41 3.20 11.41
C VAL A 26 -6.83 3.73 11.45
N GLU A 27 -7.36 4.12 10.30
CA GLU A 27 -8.69 4.72 10.22
C GLU A 27 -9.79 3.71 9.96
N ASN A 28 -9.42 2.46 9.69
CA ASN A 28 -10.35 1.40 9.34
C ASN A 28 -11.30 1.85 8.23
N SER A 29 -10.73 2.45 7.19
CA SER A 29 -11.51 3.03 6.10
C SER A 29 -10.93 2.66 4.74
N THR A 30 -11.78 2.08 3.88
CA THR A 30 -11.38 1.74 2.51
C THR A 30 -11.17 2.97 1.63
N ARG A 31 -11.52 4.15 2.13
CA ARG A 31 -11.32 5.39 1.36
C ARG A 31 -9.86 5.66 1.04
N TYR A 32 -8.94 5.07 1.81
CA TYR A 32 -7.51 5.22 1.56
C TYR A 32 -7.02 4.36 0.40
N ILE A 33 -7.85 3.44 -0.07
CA ILE A 33 -7.46 2.51 -1.13
C ILE A 33 -8.15 2.89 -2.43
N THR A 34 -7.35 3.07 -3.48
CA THR A 34 -7.89 3.44 -4.80
C THR A 34 -8.89 2.39 -5.30
N SER A 35 -9.88 2.83 -6.08
CA SER A 35 -10.79 1.91 -6.75
C SER A 35 -10.19 1.35 -8.05
N HIS A 36 -9.02 1.84 -8.44
CA HIS A 36 -8.33 1.38 -9.64
C HIS A 36 -8.08 -0.12 -9.57
N LYS A 37 -8.44 -0.83 -10.63
CA LYS A 37 -8.30 -2.30 -10.72
C LYS A 37 -8.96 -3.04 -9.55
N ASN A 38 -10.04 -2.47 -9.04
CA ASN A 38 -10.82 -3.05 -7.94
C ASN A 38 -10.01 -3.21 -6.64
N ALA A 39 -8.95 -2.42 -6.47
CA ALA A 39 -8.11 -2.54 -5.28
C ALA A 39 -8.89 -2.30 -4.00
N ARG A 40 -9.85 -1.38 -4.01
CA ARG A 40 -10.65 -1.07 -2.83
C ARG A 40 -11.50 -2.27 -2.38
N GLU A 41 -12.01 -3.03 -3.32
CA GLU A 41 -12.74 -4.25 -3.01
C GLU A 41 -11.80 -5.37 -2.58
N MET A 42 -10.67 -5.49 -3.26
CA MET A 42 -9.70 -6.53 -2.98
C MET A 42 -9.11 -6.43 -1.58
N ILE A 43 -8.88 -5.21 -1.10
CA ILE A 43 -8.25 -5.02 0.20
C ILE A 43 -9.09 -5.61 1.34
N GLN A 44 -10.40 -5.67 1.15
CA GLN A 44 -11.30 -6.18 2.18
C GLN A 44 -11.13 -7.68 2.39
N SER A 45 -10.60 -8.40 1.41
CA SER A 45 -10.35 -9.83 1.51
C SER A 45 -8.92 -10.15 1.92
N VAL A 46 -8.06 -9.14 2.04
CA VAL A 46 -6.68 -9.33 2.49
C VAL A 46 -6.65 -9.32 4.02
N ASP A 47 -5.96 -10.31 4.60
CA ASP A 47 -5.78 -10.41 6.04
C ASP A 47 -5.03 -9.18 6.55
N ILE A 48 -5.56 -8.55 7.59
CA ILE A 48 -4.95 -7.37 8.21
C ILE A 48 -3.52 -7.68 8.65
N LYS A 49 -3.29 -8.89 9.16
CA LYS A 49 -1.95 -9.29 9.58
C LYS A 49 -0.96 -9.25 8.42
N THR A 50 -1.40 -9.64 7.23
CA THR A 50 -0.57 -9.58 6.03
C THR A 50 -0.20 -8.15 5.69
N ILE A 51 -1.16 -7.23 5.83
CA ILE A 51 -0.91 -5.81 5.59
C ILE A 51 0.06 -5.26 6.61
N GLU A 52 -0.11 -5.63 7.88
CA GLU A 52 0.78 -5.18 8.94
C GLU A 52 2.22 -5.67 8.72
N GLU A 53 2.38 -6.91 8.27
CA GLU A 53 3.70 -7.44 7.95
C GLU A 53 4.34 -6.68 6.80
N TYR A 54 3.56 -6.34 5.79
CA TYR A 54 4.05 -5.54 4.68
C TYR A 54 4.56 -4.18 5.17
N LEU A 55 3.78 -3.54 6.06
CA LEU A 55 4.17 -2.23 6.58
C LEU A 55 5.45 -2.31 7.42
N GLN A 56 5.59 -3.36 8.20
CA GLN A 56 6.81 -3.57 8.99
C GLN A 56 8.02 -3.78 8.11
N ASN A 57 7.88 -4.58 7.06
CA ASN A 57 8.96 -4.79 6.11
C ASN A 57 9.33 -3.50 5.40
N TRP A 58 8.34 -2.69 5.06
CA TRP A 58 8.57 -1.42 4.41
C TRP A 58 9.40 -0.50 5.31
N GLU A 59 9.07 -0.46 6.60
CA GLU A 59 9.80 0.36 7.58
C GLU A 59 11.23 -0.12 7.75
N GLN A 60 11.46 -1.43 7.71
CA GLN A 60 12.79 -2.01 7.81
C GLN A 60 13.66 -1.67 6.61
N TYR A 61 13.04 -1.39 5.47
CA TYR A 61 13.76 -1.06 4.24
C TYR A 61 13.88 0.44 4.03
N GLN A 62 14.10 1.18 5.10
CA GLN A 62 14.21 2.63 4.99
C GLN A 62 15.29 3.10 4.02
N ASP A 63 16.36 2.33 3.91
CA ASP A 63 17.48 2.66 3.03
C ASP A 63 17.42 1.93 1.70
N VAL A 64 16.34 1.22 1.44
CA VAL A 64 16.25 0.43 0.24
C VAL A 64 16.06 1.33 -0.97
N LYS A 65 16.76 0.97 -2.00
CA LYS A 65 16.80 1.74 -3.23
C LYS A 65 15.41 2.02 -3.80
N TRP A 66 14.52 1.03 -3.79
CA TRP A 66 13.21 1.23 -4.38
C TRP A 66 12.37 2.24 -3.60
N LYS A 67 12.55 2.30 -2.29
CA LYS A 67 11.87 3.29 -1.47
C LYS A 67 12.34 4.69 -1.84
N LYS A 68 13.64 4.85 -2.01
CA LYS A 68 14.21 6.12 -2.41
C LYS A 68 13.71 6.54 -3.78
N GLU A 69 13.69 5.60 -4.72
CA GLU A 69 13.18 5.86 -6.06
C GLU A 69 11.72 6.23 -6.04
N PHE A 70 10.94 5.57 -5.18
CA PHE A 70 9.53 5.86 -5.04
C PHE A 70 9.32 7.28 -4.53
N ILE A 71 10.07 7.68 -3.51
CA ILE A 71 9.98 9.03 -2.96
C ILE A 71 10.32 10.07 -4.03
N GLU A 72 11.38 9.85 -4.79
CA GLU A 72 11.78 10.76 -5.85
C GLU A 72 10.73 10.88 -6.95
N LYS A 73 10.03 9.80 -7.23
CA LYS A 73 9.05 9.76 -8.32
C LYS A 73 7.69 10.34 -7.92
N TYR A 74 7.24 10.08 -6.69
CA TYR A 74 5.87 10.39 -6.29
C TYR A 74 5.77 11.45 -5.19
N LEU A 75 6.84 11.78 -4.56
CA LEU A 75 6.88 12.80 -3.53
C LEU A 75 7.82 13.94 -3.91
#